data_f0c92c57f8e9465fd7dc201eb74966ec
#
_entry.id   f0c92c57f8e9465fd7dc201eb74966ec
#
_cell.length_a   1.000
_cell.length_b   1.000
_cell.length_c   1.000
_cell.angle_alpha   90.00
_cell.angle_beta   90.00
_cell.angle_gamma   90.00
#
_symmetry.space_group_name_H-M   'P 1'
#
loop_
_entity.id
_entity.type
_entity.pdbx_description
1 polymer ?
#
loop_
_entity_poly.entity_id
_entity_poly.type
_entity_poly.pdbx_seq_one_letter_code
_entity_poly.pdbx_strand_id
1 'polypeptide(L)'
;MANRRRPRSRLHAVMRCGLLALLVLFVYWDNTALRTDSLTYTSTALPAEFDGLRIVQLSDLHNREFGKNNQRLYAAVEQAAPDLIFLTGDLVDEYAEAPIPYAKAVGKALSAIAPTYYVTGNHEWAHGNAAVEELKTALRESGVTVLSNQFVPLE
;
A
#
# COMPACT_ATOMS: atom_id res chain seq x y z
N MET A 1 -30.47 -53.17 -23.87
CA MET A 1 -29.34 -53.03 -22.89
C MET A 1 -28.89 -51.60 -22.87
N ALA A 2 -29.28 -50.78 -21.92
CA ALA A 2 -28.92 -49.36 -21.83
C ALA A 2 -27.70 -49.21 -20.94
N ASN A 3 -26.58 -48.75 -21.53
CA ASN A 3 -25.29 -48.54 -20.88
C ASN A 3 -25.32 -47.24 -20.06
N ARG A 4 -25.67 -47.30 -18.78
CA ARG A 4 -25.66 -46.20 -17.81
C ARG A 4 -24.23 -45.94 -17.30
N ARG A 5 -23.31 -45.40 -18.14
CA ARG A 5 -21.99 -44.96 -17.70
C ARG A 5 -21.89 -43.42 -17.66
N ARG A 6 -22.62 -42.74 -16.76
CA ARG A 6 -22.53 -41.27 -16.66
C ARG A 6 -22.47 -40.63 -15.25
N PRO A 7 -22.04 -41.25 -14.14
CA PRO A 7 -21.83 -40.48 -12.91
C PRO A 7 -20.41 -39.94 -12.75
N ARG A 8 -19.37 -40.67 -13.22
CA ARG A 8 -17.97 -40.31 -13.00
C ARG A 8 -17.50 -39.01 -13.70
N SER A 9 -17.96 -38.76 -14.92
CA SER A 9 -17.56 -37.55 -15.69
C SER A 9 -18.14 -36.27 -15.07
N ARG A 10 -19.36 -36.31 -14.53
CA ARG A 10 -19.97 -35.16 -13.86
C ARG A 10 -19.28 -34.85 -12.53
N LEU A 11 -18.91 -35.86 -11.77
CA LEU A 11 -18.15 -35.67 -10.52
C LEU A 11 -16.79 -35.02 -10.78
N HIS A 12 -16.05 -35.51 -11.79
CA HIS A 12 -14.77 -34.89 -12.16
C HIS A 12 -14.93 -33.45 -12.67
N ALA A 13 -16.02 -33.14 -13.40
CA ALA A 13 -16.31 -31.77 -13.84
C ALA A 13 -16.60 -30.85 -12.64
N VAL A 14 -17.43 -31.29 -11.71
CA VAL A 14 -17.73 -30.55 -10.46
C VAL A 14 -16.45 -30.32 -9.64
N MET A 15 -15.62 -31.35 -9.48
CA MET A 15 -14.33 -31.21 -8.77
C MET A 15 -13.40 -30.22 -9.43
N ARG A 16 -13.29 -30.23 -10.78
CA ARG A 16 -12.46 -29.26 -11.52
C ARG A 16 -12.98 -27.84 -11.39
N CYS A 17 -14.29 -27.64 -11.50
CA CYS A 17 -14.91 -26.33 -11.27
C CYS A 17 -14.68 -25.83 -9.83
N GLY A 18 -14.82 -26.71 -8.84
CA GLY A 18 -14.52 -26.39 -7.43
C GLY A 18 -13.06 -25.98 -7.22
N LEU A 19 -12.12 -26.74 -7.78
CA LEU A 19 -10.69 -26.43 -7.70
C LEU A 19 -10.36 -25.08 -8.37
N LEU A 20 -10.94 -24.83 -9.55
CA LEU A 20 -10.76 -23.55 -10.24
C LEU A 20 -11.32 -22.38 -9.43
N ALA A 21 -12.51 -22.54 -8.85
CA ALA A 21 -13.10 -21.52 -7.98
C ALA A 21 -12.23 -21.24 -6.76
N LEU A 22 -11.67 -22.27 -6.12
CA LEU A 22 -10.75 -22.12 -4.99
C LEU A 22 -9.45 -21.42 -5.42
N LEU A 23 -8.92 -21.74 -6.59
CA LEU A 23 -7.74 -21.07 -7.13
C LEU A 23 -8.01 -19.57 -7.38
N VAL A 24 -9.15 -19.25 -8.00
CA VAL A 24 -9.55 -17.85 -8.25
C VAL A 24 -9.72 -17.09 -6.93
N LEU A 25 -10.38 -17.70 -5.93
CA LEU A 25 -10.54 -17.10 -4.61
C LEU A 25 -9.20 -16.91 -3.90
N PHE A 26 -8.30 -17.89 -4.01
CA PHE A 26 -6.95 -17.79 -3.45
C PHE A 26 -6.17 -16.65 -4.09
N VAL A 27 -6.14 -16.58 -5.43
CA VAL A 27 -5.46 -15.50 -6.17
C VAL A 27 -6.06 -14.14 -5.81
N TYR A 28 -7.38 -14.04 -5.75
CA TYR A 28 -8.06 -12.81 -5.33
C TYR A 28 -7.66 -12.40 -3.91
N TRP A 29 -7.69 -13.35 -2.97
CA TRP A 29 -7.30 -13.10 -1.57
C TRP A 29 -5.83 -12.69 -1.46
N ASP A 30 -4.94 -13.40 -2.12
CA ASP A 30 -3.49 -13.13 -2.09
C ASP A 30 -3.16 -11.74 -2.67
N ASN A 31 -3.82 -11.36 -3.76
CA ASN A 31 -3.65 -10.03 -4.36
C ASN A 31 -4.30 -8.89 -3.56
N THR A 32 -5.25 -9.16 -2.67
CA THR A 32 -5.96 -8.14 -1.89
C THR A 32 -5.59 -8.13 -0.41
N ALA A 33 -4.80 -9.08 0.05
CA ALA A 33 -4.39 -9.16 1.44
C ALA A 33 -3.40 -8.03 1.77
N LEU A 34 -3.67 -7.32 2.86
CA LEU A 34 -2.68 -6.44 3.47
C LEU A 34 -1.72 -7.32 4.28
N ARG A 35 -0.43 -7.22 3.98
CA ARG A 35 0.64 -7.91 4.72
C ARG A 35 1.55 -6.88 5.37
N THR A 36 2.04 -7.20 6.55
CA THR A 36 3.03 -6.42 7.27
C THR A 36 4.25 -7.30 7.49
N ASP A 37 5.38 -6.89 6.95
CA ASP A 37 6.66 -7.54 7.15
C ASP A 37 7.51 -6.70 8.10
N SER A 38 8.25 -7.32 8.99
CA SER A 38 9.15 -6.65 9.92
C SER A 38 10.60 -7.00 9.61
N LEU A 39 11.43 -5.98 9.50
CA LEU A 39 12.86 -6.10 9.35
C LEU A 39 13.57 -5.35 10.48
N THR A 40 14.51 -6.03 11.16
CA THR A 40 15.38 -5.35 12.11
C THR A 40 16.76 -5.15 11.49
N TYR A 41 17.20 -3.89 11.48
CA TYR A 41 18.54 -3.52 11.04
C TYR A 41 19.39 -3.16 12.26
N THR A 42 20.57 -3.76 12.38
CA THR A 42 21.51 -3.50 13.46
C THR A 42 22.87 -3.12 12.87
N SER A 43 23.43 -2.01 13.29
CA SER A 43 24.76 -1.57 12.85
C SER A 43 25.46 -0.76 13.95
N THR A 44 26.74 -1.02 14.14
CA THR A 44 27.59 -0.23 15.05
C THR A 44 27.96 1.16 14.48
N ALA A 45 27.64 1.42 13.21
CA ALA A 45 27.83 2.71 12.57
C ALA A 45 26.66 3.67 12.78
N LEU A 46 25.53 3.19 13.31
CA LEU A 46 24.39 4.05 13.63
C LEU A 46 24.66 4.80 14.95
N PRO A 47 24.35 6.12 14.98
CA PRO A 47 24.31 6.87 16.23
C PRO A 47 23.31 6.26 17.23
N ALA A 48 23.60 6.43 18.54
CA ALA A 48 22.77 5.83 19.60
C ALA A 48 21.32 6.38 19.60
N GLU A 49 21.10 7.56 19.07
CA GLU A 49 19.80 8.22 18.93
C GLU A 49 18.83 7.45 18.01
N PHE A 50 19.36 6.55 17.15
CA PHE A 50 18.56 5.69 16.28
C PHE A 50 18.21 4.34 16.93
N ASP A 51 18.68 4.07 18.16
CA ASP A 51 18.36 2.81 18.82
C ASP A 51 16.87 2.73 19.14
N GLY A 52 16.24 1.65 18.65
CA GLY A 52 14.81 1.43 18.81
C GLY A 52 13.90 2.21 17.86
N LEU A 53 14.45 3.06 16.95
CA LEU A 53 13.67 3.82 15.97
C LEU A 53 12.87 2.88 15.08
N ARG A 54 11.57 3.13 15.00
CA ARG A 54 10.62 2.36 14.17
C ARG A 54 10.20 3.16 12.96
N ILE A 55 10.43 2.61 11.79
CA ILE A 55 10.05 3.21 10.53
C ILE A 55 9.02 2.32 9.84
N VAL A 56 7.87 2.88 9.49
CA VAL A 56 6.93 2.23 8.59
C VAL A 56 7.16 2.76 7.17
N GLN A 57 7.40 1.86 6.24
CA GLN A 57 7.45 2.18 4.82
C GLN A 57 6.19 1.67 4.13
N LEU A 58 5.57 2.53 3.34
CA LEU A 58 4.46 2.22 2.45
C LEU A 58 4.87 2.60 1.02
N SER A 59 4.68 1.67 0.10
CA SER A 59 4.99 1.85 -1.31
C SER A 59 3.89 1.24 -2.16
N ASP A 60 3.74 1.72 -3.40
CA ASP A 60 2.90 1.07 -4.42
C ASP A 60 1.44 0.88 -3.99
N LEU A 61 0.84 1.90 -3.38
CA LEU A 61 -0.55 1.85 -2.95
C LEU A 61 -1.54 1.91 -4.13
N HIS A 62 -1.19 2.60 -5.24
CA HIS A 62 -1.95 2.64 -6.49
C HIS A 62 -3.46 2.87 -6.29
N ASN A 63 -3.84 3.86 -5.48
CA ASN A 63 -5.24 4.14 -5.12
C ASN A 63 -5.99 2.96 -4.49
N ARG A 64 -5.29 1.90 -4.04
CA ARG A 64 -5.93 0.73 -3.44
C ARG A 64 -6.49 1.07 -2.07
N GLU A 65 -7.70 0.60 -1.81
CA GLU A 65 -8.32 0.69 -0.49
C GLU A 65 -8.22 -0.65 0.27
N PHE A 66 -7.69 -0.59 1.47
CA PHE A 66 -7.62 -1.71 2.42
C PHE A 66 -8.74 -1.59 3.48
N GLY A 67 -9.91 -2.06 3.11
CA GLY A 67 -11.15 -1.84 3.85
C GLY A 67 -11.76 -0.47 3.55
N LYS A 68 -12.90 -0.17 4.16
CA LYS A 68 -13.58 1.11 3.93
C LYS A 68 -12.69 2.28 4.36
N ASN A 69 -12.42 3.22 3.45
CA ASN A 69 -11.57 4.39 3.69
C ASN A 69 -10.17 4.01 4.26
N ASN A 70 -9.57 2.94 3.82
CA ASN A 70 -8.25 2.46 4.27
C ASN A 70 -8.12 2.14 5.77
N GLN A 71 -9.22 1.88 6.49
CA GLN A 71 -9.18 1.62 7.94
C GLN A 71 -8.23 0.50 8.33
N ARG A 72 -8.11 -0.56 7.49
CA ARG A 72 -7.20 -1.68 7.77
C ARG A 72 -5.73 -1.27 7.61
N LEU A 73 -5.42 -0.41 6.63
CA LEU A 73 -4.08 0.12 6.43
C LEU A 73 -3.67 0.97 7.63
N TYR A 74 -4.50 1.93 8.02
CA TYR A 74 -4.19 2.83 9.12
C TYR A 74 -4.07 2.08 10.45
N ALA A 75 -4.96 1.12 10.72
CA ALA A 75 -4.85 0.30 11.93
C ALA A 75 -3.55 -0.53 11.96
N ALA A 76 -3.08 -1.05 10.82
CA ALA A 76 -1.80 -1.77 10.74
C ALA A 76 -0.61 -0.83 10.99
N VAL A 77 -0.66 0.40 10.48
CA VAL A 77 0.37 1.42 10.73
C VAL A 77 0.39 1.84 12.21
N GLU A 78 -0.77 2.12 12.80
CA GLU A 78 -0.90 2.45 14.22
C GLU A 78 -0.38 1.32 15.12
N GLN A 79 -0.70 0.07 14.78
CA GLN A 79 -0.23 -1.11 15.53
C GLN A 79 1.29 -1.27 15.48
N ALA A 80 1.93 -0.85 14.38
CA ALA A 80 3.38 -0.86 14.26
C ALA A 80 4.05 0.19 15.15
N ALA A 81 3.29 1.18 15.66
CA ALA A 81 3.74 2.29 16.52
C ALA A 81 5.00 2.97 15.95
N PRO A 82 4.94 3.52 14.72
CA PRO A 82 6.11 4.11 14.07
C PRO A 82 6.51 5.45 14.69
N ASP A 83 7.81 5.72 14.71
CA ASP A 83 8.37 7.04 14.96
C ASP A 83 8.37 7.89 13.68
N LEU A 84 8.49 7.22 12.50
CA LEU A 84 8.49 7.84 11.18
C LEU A 84 7.71 6.99 10.18
N ILE A 85 7.08 7.64 9.20
CA ILE A 85 6.39 6.99 8.09
C ILE A 85 7.00 7.48 6.77
N PHE A 86 7.38 6.55 5.89
CA PHE A 86 7.86 6.85 4.54
C PHE A 86 6.88 6.35 3.50
N LEU A 87 6.39 7.26 2.65
CA LEU A 87 5.64 6.97 1.44
C LEU A 87 6.63 7.05 0.26
N THR A 88 7.01 5.89 -0.28
CA THR A 88 8.11 5.79 -1.24
C THR A 88 7.65 5.66 -2.69
N GLY A 89 6.62 6.40 -3.05
CA GLY A 89 6.13 6.54 -4.42
C GLY A 89 4.97 5.59 -4.75
N ASP A 90 4.42 5.80 -5.94
CA ASP A 90 3.29 5.06 -6.50
C ASP A 90 2.10 4.99 -5.53
N LEU A 91 1.88 6.13 -4.85
CA LEU A 91 0.73 6.34 -3.98
C LEU A 91 -0.56 6.32 -4.79
N VAL A 92 -0.51 6.90 -5.99
CA VAL A 92 -1.62 6.97 -6.93
C VAL A 92 -1.34 6.15 -8.17
N ASP A 93 -2.40 5.62 -8.80
CA ASP A 93 -2.30 4.86 -10.04
C ASP A 93 -2.29 5.80 -11.24
N GLU A 94 -1.56 5.46 -12.29
CA GLU A 94 -1.46 6.26 -13.53
C GLU A 94 -2.80 6.43 -14.26
N TYR A 95 -3.77 5.53 -14.01
CA TYR A 95 -5.12 5.57 -14.59
C TYR A 95 -6.16 6.11 -13.63
N ALA A 96 -5.77 6.59 -12.46
CA ALA A 96 -6.71 7.11 -11.47
C ALA A 96 -7.43 8.36 -11.98
N GLU A 97 -8.76 8.34 -11.97
CA GLU A 97 -9.59 9.50 -12.37
C GLU A 97 -9.49 10.67 -11.38
N ALA A 98 -9.29 10.36 -10.10
CA ALA A 98 -9.23 11.35 -9.02
C ALA A 98 -8.12 11.04 -8.02
N PRO A 99 -6.84 11.17 -8.41
CA PRO A 99 -5.71 10.81 -7.54
C PRO A 99 -5.57 11.71 -6.32
N ILE A 100 -5.87 13.00 -6.44
CA ILE A 100 -5.66 14.01 -5.40
C ILE A 100 -6.50 13.76 -4.13
N PRO A 101 -7.83 13.51 -4.20
CA PRO A 101 -8.63 13.21 -3.02
C PRO A 101 -8.12 12.00 -2.23
N TYR A 102 -7.70 10.94 -2.93
CA TYR A 102 -7.13 9.76 -2.30
C TYR A 102 -5.82 10.08 -1.58
N ALA A 103 -4.88 10.71 -2.28
CA ALA A 103 -3.58 11.08 -1.71
C ALA A 103 -3.74 11.99 -0.48
N LYS A 104 -4.64 12.98 -0.56
CA LYS A 104 -4.93 13.91 0.54
C LYS A 104 -5.50 13.16 1.76
N ALA A 105 -6.41 12.21 1.54
CA ALA A 105 -6.99 11.39 2.61
C ALA A 105 -5.93 10.51 3.28
N VAL A 106 -5.08 9.82 2.50
CA VAL A 106 -3.99 8.99 3.01
C VAL A 106 -2.96 9.83 3.74
N GLY A 107 -2.51 10.93 3.14
CA GLY A 107 -1.53 11.84 3.75
C GLY A 107 -2.01 12.37 5.11
N LYS A 108 -3.26 12.84 5.18
CA LYS A 108 -3.86 13.33 6.42
C LYS A 108 -3.95 12.26 7.51
N ALA A 109 -4.33 11.03 7.15
CA ALA A 109 -4.46 9.95 8.11
C ALA A 109 -3.09 9.52 8.65
N LEU A 110 -2.09 9.37 7.79
CA LEU A 110 -0.76 8.94 8.19
C LEU A 110 -0.01 10.02 8.97
N SER A 111 -0.10 11.29 8.57
CA SER A 111 0.52 12.41 9.31
C SER A 111 -0.08 12.64 10.70
N ALA A 112 -1.29 12.13 10.95
CA ALA A 112 -1.89 12.13 12.28
C ALA A 112 -1.32 11.02 13.20
N ILE A 113 -0.68 9.98 12.62
CA ILE A 113 -0.06 8.87 13.37
C ILE A 113 1.38 9.22 13.73
N ALA A 114 2.19 9.60 12.73
CA ALA A 114 3.60 9.97 12.94
C ALA A 114 4.09 10.91 11.82
N PRO A 115 5.23 11.61 12.01
CA PRO A 115 5.89 12.37 10.95
C PRO A 115 6.00 11.55 9.67
N THR A 116 5.39 12.05 8.59
CA THR A 116 5.27 11.34 7.32
C THR A 116 6.04 12.07 6.22
N TYR A 117 6.87 11.33 5.52
CA TYR A 117 7.69 11.80 4.40
C TYR A 117 7.26 11.11 3.12
N TYR A 118 7.27 11.86 2.02
CA TYR A 118 6.84 11.36 0.72
C TYR A 118 7.85 11.71 -0.38
N VAL A 119 8.09 10.74 -1.26
CA VAL A 119 8.74 10.93 -2.56
C VAL A 119 7.83 10.38 -3.66
N THR A 120 7.93 10.94 -4.86
CA THR A 120 7.15 10.50 -6.02
C THR A 120 7.71 9.21 -6.62
N GLY A 121 6.83 8.34 -7.11
CA GLY A 121 7.14 7.21 -7.99
C GLY A 121 6.87 7.53 -9.46
N ASN A 122 6.93 6.54 -10.33
CA ASN A 122 6.72 6.71 -11.76
C ASN A 122 5.24 6.90 -12.14
N HIS A 123 4.30 6.33 -11.39
CA HIS A 123 2.87 6.47 -11.66
C HIS A 123 2.37 7.91 -11.45
N GLU A 124 2.92 8.63 -10.47
CA GLU A 124 2.63 10.05 -10.31
C GLU A 124 3.05 10.85 -11.53
N TRP A 125 4.25 10.59 -12.06
CA TRP A 125 4.76 11.30 -13.24
C TRP A 125 4.00 10.99 -14.53
N ALA A 126 3.31 9.87 -14.62
CA ALA A 126 2.44 9.54 -15.75
C ALA A 126 1.28 10.55 -15.93
N HIS A 127 0.83 11.20 -14.86
CA HIS A 127 -0.18 12.26 -14.89
C HIS A 127 0.36 13.61 -15.43
N GLY A 128 1.67 13.74 -15.63
CA GLY A 128 2.33 14.96 -16.09
C GLY A 128 2.70 15.92 -14.96
N ASN A 129 3.62 16.84 -15.27
CA ASN A 129 4.26 17.71 -14.29
C ASN A 129 3.28 18.56 -13.47
N ALA A 130 2.23 19.10 -14.09
CA ALA A 130 1.25 19.94 -13.40
C ALA A 130 0.47 19.16 -12.35
N ALA A 131 0.04 17.95 -12.68
CA ALA A 131 -0.68 17.08 -11.74
C ALA A 131 0.22 16.61 -10.59
N VAL A 132 1.50 16.35 -10.85
CA VAL A 132 2.48 16.00 -9.81
C VAL A 132 2.66 17.15 -8.82
N GLU A 133 2.76 18.39 -9.28
CA GLU A 133 2.91 19.55 -8.38
C GLU A 133 1.63 19.83 -7.58
N GLU A 134 0.46 19.61 -8.17
CA GLU A 134 -0.82 19.65 -7.45
C GLU A 134 -0.88 18.58 -6.36
N LEU A 135 -0.49 17.33 -6.69
CA LEU A 135 -0.42 16.22 -5.74
C LEU A 135 0.51 16.55 -4.56
N LYS A 136 1.73 17.02 -4.85
CA LYS A 136 2.70 17.44 -3.83
C LYS A 136 2.15 18.54 -2.92
N THR A 137 1.43 19.49 -3.49
CA THR A 137 0.79 20.58 -2.74
C THR A 137 -0.30 20.03 -1.82
N ALA A 138 -1.16 19.16 -2.32
CA ALA A 138 -2.22 18.52 -1.53
C ALA A 138 -1.67 17.68 -0.38
N LEU A 139 -0.54 16.99 -0.59
CA LEU A 139 0.14 16.22 0.45
C LEU A 139 0.75 17.13 1.52
N ARG A 140 1.42 18.24 1.13
CA ARG A 140 1.92 19.23 2.09
C ARG A 140 0.81 19.84 2.94
N GLU A 141 -0.32 20.20 2.34
CA GLU A 141 -1.51 20.67 3.05
C GLU A 141 -2.10 19.65 4.02
N SER A 142 -1.80 18.38 3.79
CA SER A 142 -2.22 17.26 4.66
C SER A 142 -1.24 16.95 5.78
N GLY A 143 -0.16 17.74 5.94
CA GLY A 143 0.86 17.56 6.97
C GLY A 143 2.00 16.62 6.59
N VAL A 144 2.12 16.24 5.31
CA VAL A 144 3.19 15.37 4.81
C VAL A 144 4.38 16.21 4.35
N THR A 145 5.59 15.81 4.74
CA THR A 145 6.83 16.40 4.23
C THR A 145 7.18 15.79 2.88
N VAL A 146 7.04 16.59 1.81
CA VAL A 146 7.32 16.13 0.44
C VAL A 146 8.75 16.46 0.08
N LEU A 147 9.54 15.46 -0.26
CA LEU A 147 10.95 15.56 -0.63
C LEU A 147 11.13 15.48 -2.16
N SER A 148 11.98 16.33 -2.71
CA SER A 148 12.34 16.35 -4.14
C SER A 148 13.82 16.71 -4.25
N ASN A 149 14.68 15.68 -4.32
CA ASN A 149 16.14 15.84 -4.36
C ASN A 149 16.71 16.73 -3.24
N GLN A 150 16.14 16.65 -2.07
CA GLN A 150 16.52 17.41 -0.88
C GLN A 150 16.56 16.51 0.34
N PHE A 151 17.21 16.96 1.39
CA PHE A 151 17.19 16.32 2.70
C PHE A 151 16.59 17.28 3.74
N VAL A 152 16.04 16.69 4.79
CA VAL A 152 15.61 17.43 5.98
C VAL A 152 16.22 16.75 7.21
N PRO A 153 16.63 17.50 8.22
CA PRO A 153 17.06 16.92 9.49
C PRO A 153 15.86 16.24 10.16
N LEU A 154 16.12 15.14 10.86
CA LEU A 154 15.17 14.54 11.79
C LEU A 154 15.39 15.22 13.15
N GLU A 155 14.32 15.77 13.72
CA GLU A 155 14.32 16.39 15.04
C GLU A 155 13.70 15.47 16.11
#